data_a2ce421d047f915588ff0a23493a7106
#
_entry.id   a2ce421d047f915588ff0a23493a7106
#
_cell.length_a   1.000
_cell.length_b   1.000
_cell.length_c   1.000
_cell.angle_alpha   90.00
_cell.angle_beta   90.00
_cell.angle_gamma   90.00
#
_symmetry.space_group_name_H-M   'P 1'
#
loop_
_entity.id
_entity.type
_entity.pdbx_description
1 polymer ?
#
loop_
_entity_poly.entity_id
_entity_poly.type
_entity_poly.pdbx_seq_one_letter_code
_entity_poly.pdbx_strand_id
1 'polypeptide(L)'
;NLQLNSKESSDYYKNTHIDIPKSYFDCWKEMPQLLSPCACYSSTMGDWIHGVSYLPQLPGIVAENKDMVQLFQADRLLLSIQNFNTLSEKQLTEVKTLPEPYRQLLEAANQKLLDKMEANKRKVGANIHKIEKVTDEDLFPALLSKFRGHTLLIDFWATWCGPCKTGHKEMAPMKKEWKDKDIVYIYIAGENSPEGVWKNMIPDIPGEHFRITQSQW
;
A
#
# COMPACT_ATOMS: atom_id res chain seq x y z
N ASN A 1 -16.89 7.47 -16.60
CA ASN A 1 -16.05 6.73 -15.64
C ASN A 1 -16.18 5.23 -15.91
N LEU A 2 -15.43 4.73 -16.89
CA LEU A 2 -15.23 3.30 -17.10
C LEU A 2 -14.21 2.85 -16.05
N GLN A 3 -14.66 2.25 -14.96
CA GLN A 3 -13.79 1.44 -14.11
C GLN A 3 -13.52 0.14 -14.87
N LEU A 4 -12.43 0.12 -15.64
CA LEU A 4 -11.89 -1.11 -16.16
C LEU A 4 -11.41 -1.96 -14.98
N ASN A 5 -11.72 -3.26 -14.97
CA ASN A 5 -11.14 -4.16 -13.98
C ASN A 5 -9.61 -4.23 -14.19
N SER A 6 -8.87 -4.69 -13.19
CA SER A 6 -7.40 -4.69 -13.23
C SER A 6 -6.81 -5.47 -14.41
N LYS A 7 -7.51 -6.49 -14.91
CA LYS A 7 -7.12 -7.28 -16.07
C LYS A 7 -7.36 -6.52 -17.38
N GLU A 8 -8.53 -5.89 -17.52
CA GLU A 8 -8.87 -5.06 -18.69
C GLU A 8 -7.96 -3.85 -18.80
N SER A 9 -7.59 -3.20 -17.68
CA SER A 9 -6.60 -2.13 -17.65
C SER A 9 -5.24 -2.63 -18.12
N SER A 10 -4.78 -3.78 -17.61
CA SER A 10 -3.51 -4.37 -18.02
C SER A 10 -3.49 -4.74 -19.51
N ASP A 11 -4.58 -5.31 -20.02
CA ASP A 11 -4.69 -5.70 -21.42
C ASP A 11 -4.82 -4.47 -22.34
N TYR A 12 -5.51 -3.41 -21.91
CA TYR A 12 -5.54 -2.13 -22.61
C TYR A 12 -4.15 -1.54 -22.80
N TYR A 13 -3.36 -1.41 -21.72
CA TYR A 13 -2.00 -0.87 -21.79
C TYR A 13 -1.03 -1.76 -22.56
N LYS A 14 -1.18 -3.08 -22.52
CA LYS A 14 -0.37 -4.01 -23.31
C LYS A 14 -0.63 -3.91 -24.82
N ASN A 15 -1.88 -3.63 -25.19
CA ASN A 15 -2.33 -3.59 -26.59
C ASN A 15 -2.29 -2.17 -27.19
N THR A 16 -2.14 -1.14 -26.37
CA THR A 16 -2.03 0.24 -26.85
C THR A 16 -0.58 0.50 -27.23
N HIS A 17 -0.27 0.45 -28.51
CA HIS A 17 1.03 0.89 -29.04
C HIS A 17 1.13 2.41 -28.93
N ILE A 18 1.69 2.90 -27.81
CA ILE A 18 2.15 4.27 -27.70
C ILE A 18 3.60 4.26 -28.13
N ASP A 19 3.88 4.77 -29.32
CA ASP A 19 5.26 4.95 -29.79
C ASP A 19 5.87 6.17 -29.11
N ILE A 20 6.55 5.91 -27.99
CA ILE A 20 7.25 6.97 -27.25
C ILE A 20 8.68 7.03 -27.84
N PRO A 21 9.05 8.14 -28.49
CA PRO A 21 10.38 8.28 -29.03
C PRO A 21 11.42 8.23 -27.91
N LYS A 22 12.61 7.63 -28.17
CA LYS A 22 13.72 7.58 -27.19
C LYS A 22 14.06 8.97 -26.63
N SER A 23 13.94 10.01 -27.44
CA SER A 23 14.15 11.40 -27.06
C SER A 23 13.23 11.92 -25.96
N TYR A 24 12.06 11.29 -25.72
CA TYR A 24 11.19 11.64 -24.61
C TYR A 24 11.88 11.53 -23.24
N PHE A 25 12.84 10.61 -23.15
CA PHE A 25 13.61 10.38 -21.93
C PHE A 25 14.92 11.19 -21.88
N ASP A 26 15.25 11.95 -22.92
CA ASP A 26 16.48 12.76 -22.94
C ASP A 26 16.47 13.92 -21.93
N CYS A 27 15.29 14.37 -21.50
CA CYS A 27 15.14 15.37 -20.43
C CYS A 27 15.82 14.93 -19.12
N TRP A 28 15.98 13.64 -18.86
CA TRP A 28 16.68 13.10 -17.71
C TRP A 28 18.18 13.40 -17.72
N LYS A 29 18.77 13.53 -18.92
CA LYS A 29 20.17 13.92 -19.07
C LYS A 29 20.40 15.39 -18.72
N GLU A 30 19.38 16.21 -18.94
CA GLU A 30 19.42 17.66 -18.69
C GLU A 30 19.03 18.00 -17.24
N MET A 31 18.30 17.10 -16.55
CA MET A 31 17.81 17.30 -15.19
C MET A 31 18.19 16.13 -14.28
N PRO A 32 19.49 15.87 -14.04
CA PRO A 32 19.95 14.74 -13.23
C PRO A 32 19.44 14.78 -11.77
N GLN A 33 19.05 15.95 -11.26
CA GLN A 33 18.43 16.11 -9.94
C GLN A 33 17.10 15.37 -9.82
N LEU A 34 16.40 15.10 -10.91
CA LEU A 34 15.17 14.29 -10.89
C LEU A 34 15.43 12.82 -10.57
N LEU A 35 16.68 12.37 -10.79
CA LEU A 35 17.12 11.01 -10.46
C LEU A 35 17.71 10.91 -9.05
N SER A 36 17.42 11.89 -8.19
CA SER A 36 17.87 11.88 -6.79
C SER A 36 16.95 11.00 -5.92
N PRO A 37 17.42 10.50 -4.77
CA PRO A 37 16.59 9.76 -3.82
C PRO A 37 15.34 10.53 -3.36
N CYS A 38 15.38 11.87 -3.38
CA CYS A 38 14.22 12.71 -3.05
C CYS A 38 13.06 12.50 -4.04
N ALA A 39 13.32 12.07 -5.27
CA ALA A 39 12.29 11.77 -6.24
C ALA A 39 11.37 10.64 -5.79
N CYS A 40 11.87 9.65 -5.04
CA CYS A 40 11.07 8.56 -4.48
C CYS A 40 10.02 9.01 -3.45
N TYR A 41 10.16 10.24 -2.90
CA TYR A 41 9.18 10.82 -2.00
C TYR A 41 8.21 11.81 -2.67
N SER A 42 8.44 12.10 -3.94
CA SER A 42 7.52 12.95 -4.72
C SER A 42 6.32 12.12 -5.17
N SER A 43 5.11 12.54 -4.79
CA SER A 43 3.88 11.90 -5.27
C SER A 43 3.79 11.94 -6.80
N THR A 44 4.14 13.08 -7.41
CA THR A 44 4.14 13.25 -8.87
C THR A 44 5.15 12.32 -9.56
N MET A 45 6.35 12.17 -8.97
CA MET A 45 7.36 11.28 -9.52
C MET A 45 6.98 9.81 -9.33
N GLY A 46 6.44 9.45 -8.16
CA GLY A 46 5.91 8.10 -7.90
C GLY A 46 4.79 7.72 -8.87
N ASP A 47 3.85 8.62 -9.13
CA ASP A 47 2.78 8.43 -10.11
C ASP A 47 3.35 8.28 -11.53
N TRP A 48 4.37 9.07 -11.89
CA TRP A 48 5.05 8.97 -13.16
C TRP A 48 5.79 7.63 -13.31
N ILE A 49 6.62 7.25 -12.32
CA ILE A 49 7.33 5.95 -12.30
C ILE A 49 6.34 4.81 -12.44
N HIS A 50 5.23 4.87 -11.70
CA HIS A 50 4.18 3.86 -11.77
C HIS A 50 3.53 3.84 -13.16
N GLY A 51 3.15 5.00 -13.70
CA GLY A 51 2.56 5.13 -15.03
C GLY A 51 3.44 4.59 -16.15
N VAL A 52 4.72 4.96 -16.15
CA VAL A 52 5.66 4.51 -17.20
C VAL A 52 6.07 3.05 -17.05
N SER A 53 5.95 2.46 -15.86
CA SER A 53 6.26 1.03 -15.65
C SER A 53 5.40 0.07 -16.46
N TYR A 54 4.24 0.55 -16.95
CA TYR A 54 3.37 -0.21 -17.84
C TYR A 54 3.74 -0.11 -19.33
N LEU A 55 4.70 0.74 -19.70
CA LEU A 55 5.10 0.91 -21.09
C LEU A 55 5.99 -0.26 -21.56
N PRO A 56 5.64 -0.96 -22.64
CA PRO A 56 6.42 -2.11 -23.12
C PRO A 56 7.88 -1.78 -23.49
N GLN A 57 8.14 -0.53 -23.90
CA GLN A 57 9.46 -0.03 -24.30
C GLN A 57 10.35 0.33 -23.12
N LEU A 58 9.77 0.54 -21.93
CA LEU A 58 10.50 1.04 -20.76
C LEU A 58 11.68 0.16 -20.35
N PRO A 59 11.58 -1.19 -20.33
CA PRO A 59 12.72 -2.03 -19.93
C PRO A 59 13.98 -1.76 -20.74
N GLY A 60 13.85 -1.55 -22.05
CA GLY A 60 15.00 -1.24 -22.91
C GLY A 60 15.59 0.15 -22.63
N ILE A 61 14.71 1.16 -22.47
CA ILE A 61 15.13 2.55 -22.23
C ILE A 61 15.76 2.69 -20.84
N VAL A 62 15.17 2.09 -19.81
CA VAL A 62 15.70 2.12 -18.45
C VAL A 62 17.03 1.37 -18.37
N ALA A 63 17.16 0.23 -19.06
CA ALA A 63 18.38 -0.56 -19.05
C ALA A 63 19.61 0.20 -19.63
N GLU A 64 19.38 1.14 -20.54
CA GLU A 64 20.42 1.98 -21.13
C GLU A 64 20.90 3.11 -20.16
N ASN A 65 20.11 3.42 -19.11
CA ASN A 65 20.43 4.49 -18.16
C ASN A 65 20.55 3.94 -16.73
N LYS A 66 21.80 3.84 -16.25
CA LYS A 66 22.12 3.28 -14.94
C LYS A 66 21.41 4.02 -13.78
N ASP A 67 21.28 5.33 -13.85
CA ASP A 67 20.67 6.13 -12.79
C ASP A 67 19.16 5.91 -12.72
N MET A 68 18.51 5.73 -13.88
CA MET A 68 17.11 5.33 -13.92
C MET A 68 16.90 3.93 -13.33
N VAL A 69 17.76 2.97 -13.70
CA VAL A 69 17.68 1.61 -13.11
C VAL A 69 17.74 1.68 -11.59
N GLN A 70 18.66 2.46 -11.03
CA GLN A 70 18.83 2.61 -9.59
C GLN A 70 17.62 3.31 -8.94
N LEU A 71 17.09 4.35 -9.57
CA LEU A 71 15.88 5.03 -9.10
C LEU A 71 14.68 4.07 -9.04
N PHE A 72 14.42 3.33 -10.12
CA PHE A 72 13.30 2.37 -10.17
C PHE A 72 13.46 1.23 -9.17
N GLN A 73 14.69 0.74 -8.98
CA GLN A 73 14.98 -0.26 -7.96
C GLN A 73 14.70 0.28 -6.56
N ALA A 74 15.17 1.49 -6.26
CA ALA A 74 14.96 2.12 -4.97
C ALA A 74 13.49 2.41 -4.70
N ASP A 75 12.77 2.95 -5.70
CA ASP A 75 11.33 3.24 -5.59
C ASP A 75 10.51 1.98 -5.31
N ARG A 76 10.76 0.90 -6.06
CA ARG A 76 10.09 -0.39 -5.85
C ARG A 76 10.29 -0.92 -4.43
N LEU A 77 11.50 -0.81 -3.90
CA LEU A 77 11.83 -1.26 -2.54
C LEU A 77 11.19 -0.34 -1.49
N LEU A 78 11.19 0.97 -1.72
CA LEU A 78 10.56 1.94 -0.83
C LEU A 78 9.04 1.77 -0.79
N LEU A 79 8.39 1.55 -1.93
CA LEU A 79 6.96 1.23 -2.00
C LEU A 79 6.60 -0.04 -1.21
N SER A 80 7.45 -1.07 -1.27
CA SER A 80 7.27 -2.27 -0.45
C SER A 80 7.26 -1.92 1.04
N ILE A 81 8.23 -1.12 1.50
CA ILE A 81 8.32 -0.67 2.90
C ILE A 81 7.09 0.18 3.28
N GLN A 82 6.70 1.12 2.43
CA GLN A 82 5.53 1.98 2.66
C GLN A 82 4.22 1.20 2.74
N ASN A 83 4.17 0.04 2.09
CA ASN A 83 3.07 -0.92 2.17
C ASN A 83 3.25 -1.95 3.30
N PHE A 84 4.01 -1.62 4.34
CA PHE A 84 4.23 -2.45 5.53
C PHE A 84 4.88 -3.82 5.25
N ASN A 85 5.62 -3.95 4.15
CA ASN A 85 6.45 -5.12 3.90
C ASN A 85 7.91 -4.77 4.24
N THR A 86 8.47 -5.44 5.25
CA THR A 86 9.91 -5.34 5.54
C THR A 86 10.72 -5.97 4.42
N LEU A 87 11.93 -5.49 4.23
CA LEU A 87 12.82 -6.04 3.20
C LEU A 87 13.29 -7.45 3.59
N SER A 88 13.16 -8.38 2.67
CA SER A 88 13.74 -9.73 2.78
C SER A 88 15.27 -9.69 2.67
N GLU A 89 15.96 -10.76 3.06
CA GLU A 89 17.42 -10.86 2.92
C GLU A 89 17.90 -10.64 1.49
N LYS A 90 17.16 -11.16 0.50
CA LYS A 90 17.45 -10.92 -0.93
C LYS A 90 17.36 -9.44 -1.27
N GLN A 91 16.32 -8.75 -0.80
CA GLN A 91 16.13 -7.32 -1.03
C GLN A 91 17.17 -6.48 -0.27
N LEU A 92 17.56 -6.87 0.95
CA LEU A 92 18.66 -6.22 1.69
C LEU A 92 20.00 -6.36 0.95
N THR A 93 20.22 -7.50 0.30
CA THR A 93 21.40 -7.69 -0.56
C THR A 93 21.33 -6.78 -1.79
N GLU A 94 20.15 -6.62 -2.39
CA GLU A 94 19.93 -5.68 -3.49
C GLU A 94 20.20 -4.23 -3.06
N VAL A 95 19.71 -3.82 -1.89
CA VAL A 95 19.98 -2.47 -1.34
C VAL A 95 21.48 -2.17 -1.26
N LYS A 96 22.30 -3.14 -0.86
CA LYS A 96 23.76 -2.97 -0.77
C LYS A 96 24.43 -2.66 -2.12
N THR A 97 23.78 -2.99 -3.24
CA THR A 97 24.30 -2.70 -4.58
C THR A 97 23.97 -1.29 -5.08
N LEU A 98 23.04 -0.60 -4.39
CA LEU A 98 22.64 0.76 -4.75
C LEU A 98 23.67 1.79 -4.24
N PRO A 99 23.74 2.98 -4.88
CA PRO A 99 24.52 4.11 -4.39
C PRO A 99 24.14 4.52 -2.98
N GLU A 100 25.09 5.11 -2.25
CA GLU A 100 24.96 5.49 -0.85
C GLU A 100 23.66 6.25 -0.50
N PRO A 101 23.22 7.27 -1.29
CA PRO A 101 21.99 8.00 -0.95
C PRO A 101 20.74 7.11 -0.93
N TYR A 102 20.62 6.17 -1.90
CA TYR A 102 19.48 5.23 -1.95
C TYR A 102 19.58 4.17 -0.85
N ARG A 103 20.80 3.69 -0.59
CA ARG A 103 21.04 2.70 0.47
C ARG A 103 20.63 3.24 1.82
N GLN A 104 21.13 4.41 2.21
CA GLN A 104 20.79 5.07 3.48
C GLN A 104 19.28 5.28 3.62
N LEU A 105 18.63 5.75 2.54
CA LEU A 105 17.20 5.96 2.50
C LEU A 105 16.42 4.68 2.81
N LEU A 106 16.76 3.59 2.12
CA LEU A 106 16.03 2.31 2.23
C LEU A 106 16.30 1.61 3.56
N GLU A 107 17.55 1.64 4.04
CA GLU A 107 17.92 1.08 5.36
C GLU A 107 17.20 1.82 6.49
N ALA A 108 17.20 3.16 6.45
CA ALA A 108 16.51 3.98 7.45
C ALA A 108 14.98 3.76 7.40
N ALA A 109 14.39 3.70 6.21
CA ALA A 109 12.96 3.45 6.04
C ALA A 109 12.57 2.05 6.55
N ASN A 110 13.36 1.03 6.21
CA ASN A 110 13.12 -0.35 6.67
C ASN A 110 13.27 -0.48 8.19
N GLN A 111 14.30 0.15 8.78
CA GLN A 111 14.48 0.15 10.23
C GLN A 111 13.30 0.83 10.94
N LYS A 112 12.86 1.99 10.44
CA LYS A 112 11.69 2.69 10.96
C LYS A 112 10.42 1.82 10.91
N LEU A 113 10.26 1.02 9.86
CA LEU A 113 9.14 0.06 9.77
C LEU A 113 9.27 -1.05 10.81
N LEU A 114 10.48 -1.62 10.99
CA LEU A 114 10.74 -2.66 12.01
C LEU A 114 10.45 -2.13 13.42
N ASP A 115 10.93 -0.94 13.75
CA ASP A 115 10.68 -0.30 15.04
C ASP A 115 9.19 -0.07 15.28
N LYS A 116 8.48 0.37 14.23
CA LYS A 116 7.03 0.54 14.26
C LYS A 116 6.31 -0.78 14.48
N MET A 117 6.69 -1.84 13.79
CA MET A 117 6.10 -3.17 13.97
C MET A 117 6.33 -3.71 15.38
N GLU A 118 7.52 -3.48 15.96
CA GLU A 118 7.79 -3.86 17.33
C GLU A 118 6.95 -3.05 18.34
N ALA A 119 6.82 -1.75 18.13
CA ALA A 119 5.95 -0.91 18.94
C ALA A 119 4.48 -1.34 18.83
N ASN A 120 4.04 -1.75 17.63
CA ASN A 120 2.68 -2.20 17.37
C ASN A 120 2.30 -3.49 18.14
N LYS A 121 3.26 -4.37 18.45
CA LYS A 121 3.01 -5.57 19.28
C LYS A 121 2.48 -5.25 20.68
N ARG A 122 2.75 -4.05 21.19
CA ARG A 122 2.31 -3.58 22.50
C ARG A 122 1.00 -2.82 22.49
N LYS A 123 0.47 -2.51 21.30
CA LYS A 123 -0.81 -1.79 21.17
C LYS A 123 -1.97 -2.74 21.43
N VAL A 124 -2.99 -2.17 22.08
CA VAL A 124 -4.25 -2.84 22.37
C VAL A 124 -5.40 -2.10 21.68
N GLY A 125 -6.54 -2.76 21.55
CA GLY A 125 -7.76 -2.14 21.02
C GLY A 125 -8.07 -2.49 19.56
N ALA A 126 -7.21 -3.25 18.87
CA ALA A 126 -7.53 -3.87 17.59
C ALA A 126 -7.93 -5.33 17.84
N ASN A 127 -9.22 -5.63 17.74
CA ASN A 127 -9.76 -6.95 17.99
C ASN A 127 -10.00 -7.70 16.67
N ILE A 128 -9.35 -8.83 16.49
CA ILE A 128 -9.51 -9.66 15.28
C ILE A 128 -10.61 -10.69 15.52
N HIS A 129 -11.61 -10.69 14.65
CA HIS A 129 -12.68 -11.67 14.66
C HIS A 129 -12.52 -12.68 13.55
N LYS A 130 -12.70 -13.95 13.89
CA LYS A 130 -12.87 -15.01 12.90
C LYS A 130 -14.32 -15.02 12.44
N ILE A 131 -14.49 -15.19 11.13
CA ILE A 131 -15.80 -15.38 10.52
C ILE A 131 -16.02 -16.89 10.42
N GLU A 132 -17.12 -17.35 10.97
CA GLU A 132 -17.59 -18.70 10.77
C GLU A 132 -18.01 -18.89 9.31
N LYS A 133 -17.95 -20.11 8.81
CA LYS A 133 -18.43 -20.43 7.46
C LYS A 133 -19.94 -20.21 7.41
N VAL A 134 -20.35 -19.12 6.80
CA VAL A 134 -21.76 -18.77 6.55
C VAL A 134 -21.94 -18.54 5.05
N THR A 135 -23.18 -18.61 4.59
CA THR A 135 -23.52 -18.24 3.21
C THR A 135 -23.27 -16.76 3.00
N ASP A 136 -23.08 -16.34 1.73
CA ASP A 136 -22.79 -14.92 1.41
C ASP A 136 -23.95 -14.01 1.88
N GLU A 137 -25.21 -14.48 1.80
CA GLU A 137 -26.40 -13.73 2.26
C GLU A 137 -26.44 -13.53 3.78
N ASP A 138 -25.90 -14.50 4.55
CA ASP A 138 -25.88 -14.46 6.01
C ASP A 138 -24.61 -13.79 6.59
N LEU A 139 -23.63 -13.50 5.75
CA LEU A 139 -22.33 -12.96 6.17
C LEU A 139 -22.48 -11.68 7.00
N PHE A 140 -23.15 -10.69 6.43
CA PHE A 140 -23.29 -9.38 7.08
C PHE A 140 -24.11 -9.47 8.38
N PRO A 141 -25.27 -10.14 8.42
CA PRO A 141 -25.96 -10.43 9.67
C PRO A 141 -25.11 -11.14 10.70
N ALA A 142 -24.30 -12.12 10.29
CA ALA A 142 -23.40 -12.88 11.18
C ALA A 142 -22.31 -11.98 11.79
N LEU A 143 -21.66 -11.14 10.95
CA LEU A 143 -20.66 -10.17 11.41
C LEU A 143 -21.22 -9.21 12.46
N LEU A 144 -22.40 -8.67 12.22
CA LEU A 144 -23.02 -7.65 13.03
C LEU A 144 -23.76 -8.21 14.26
N SER A 145 -24.02 -9.51 14.29
CA SER A 145 -24.82 -10.14 15.37
C SER A 145 -24.26 -9.91 16.76
N LYS A 146 -22.93 -9.83 16.89
CA LYS A 146 -22.19 -9.61 18.15
C LYS A 146 -22.33 -8.18 18.70
N PHE A 147 -22.76 -7.23 17.86
CA PHE A 147 -22.80 -5.81 18.17
C PHE A 147 -24.23 -5.25 18.19
N ARG A 148 -25.22 -6.13 18.37
CA ARG A 148 -26.64 -5.71 18.45
C ARG A 148 -26.86 -4.76 19.61
N GLY A 149 -27.61 -3.70 19.37
CA GLY A 149 -27.93 -2.67 20.36
C GLY A 149 -26.94 -1.50 20.38
N HIS A 150 -25.83 -1.58 19.66
CA HIS A 150 -24.85 -0.51 19.53
C HIS A 150 -25.00 0.27 18.23
N THR A 151 -24.55 1.51 18.22
CA THR A 151 -24.34 2.26 16.97
C THR A 151 -23.08 1.74 16.28
N LEU A 152 -23.20 1.38 15.01
CA LEU A 152 -22.08 0.80 14.27
C LEU A 152 -21.56 1.78 13.22
N LEU A 153 -20.25 2.01 13.21
CA LEU A 153 -19.55 2.64 12.11
C LEU A 153 -18.74 1.56 11.39
N ILE A 154 -19.14 1.27 10.15
CA ILE A 154 -18.54 0.20 9.35
C ILE A 154 -17.72 0.82 8.24
N ASP A 155 -16.44 0.40 8.13
CA ASP A 155 -15.50 0.85 7.14
C ASP A 155 -14.96 -0.35 6.34
N PHE A 156 -15.14 -0.31 5.03
CA PHE A 156 -14.56 -1.25 4.09
C PHE A 156 -13.24 -0.70 3.56
N TRP A 157 -12.16 -1.41 3.80
CA TRP A 157 -10.84 -0.91 3.47
C TRP A 157 -9.90 -1.98 2.92
N ALA A 158 -8.75 -1.55 2.40
CA ALA A 158 -7.68 -2.44 1.99
C ALA A 158 -6.31 -1.87 2.38
N THR A 159 -5.34 -2.74 2.57
CA THR A 159 -3.97 -2.36 2.97
C THR A 159 -3.27 -1.47 1.92
N TRP A 160 -3.65 -1.59 0.67
CA TRP A 160 -3.16 -0.78 -0.45
C TRP A 160 -3.99 0.48 -0.71
N CYS A 161 -5.15 0.65 -0.07
CA CYS A 161 -6.04 1.80 -0.25
C CYS A 161 -5.47 3.05 0.42
N GLY A 162 -4.90 3.94 -0.36
CA GLY A 162 -4.34 5.22 0.11
C GLY A 162 -5.37 6.11 0.82
N PRO A 163 -6.51 6.42 0.18
CA PRO A 163 -7.59 7.21 0.81
C PRO A 163 -8.10 6.62 2.12
N CYS A 164 -8.25 5.29 2.21
CA CYS A 164 -8.68 4.62 3.43
C CYS A 164 -7.68 4.88 4.58
N LYS A 165 -6.38 4.74 4.30
CA LYS A 165 -5.32 5.02 5.29
C LYS A 165 -5.32 6.46 5.77
N THR A 166 -5.65 7.41 4.90
CA THR A 166 -5.83 8.81 5.26
C THR A 166 -7.06 9.01 6.13
N GLY A 167 -8.20 8.43 5.73
CA GLY A 167 -9.44 8.46 6.50
C GLY A 167 -9.30 7.91 7.92
N HIS A 168 -8.56 6.81 8.10
CA HIS A 168 -8.26 6.27 9.43
C HIS A 168 -7.51 7.27 10.32
N LYS A 169 -6.54 8.02 9.76
CA LYS A 169 -5.79 9.04 10.51
C LYS A 169 -6.68 10.23 10.87
N GLU A 170 -7.51 10.67 9.95
CA GLU A 170 -8.43 11.78 10.16
C GLU A 170 -9.54 11.42 11.16
N MET A 171 -9.96 10.15 11.20
CA MET A 171 -10.96 9.66 12.14
C MET A 171 -10.41 9.50 13.56
N ALA A 172 -9.11 9.38 13.76
CA ALA A 172 -8.51 9.15 15.07
C ALA A 172 -8.84 10.24 16.13
N PRO A 173 -8.82 11.56 15.82
CA PRO A 173 -9.25 12.59 16.74
C PRO A 173 -10.74 12.48 17.10
N MET A 174 -11.61 12.20 16.11
CA MET A 174 -13.04 12.03 16.32
C MET A 174 -13.35 10.86 17.25
N LYS A 175 -12.64 9.74 17.10
CA LYS A 175 -12.75 8.59 18.01
C LYS A 175 -12.42 8.95 19.47
N LYS A 176 -11.44 9.84 19.68
CA LYS A 176 -11.11 10.34 21.02
C LYS A 176 -12.22 11.22 21.58
N GLU A 177 -12.80 12.08 20.75
CA GLU A 177 -13.92 12.93 21.13
C GLU A 177 -15.17 12.10 21.47
N TRP A 178 -15.39 11.03 20.70
CA TRP A 178 -16.58 10.16 20.85
C TRP A 178 -16.34 8.94 21.74
N LYS A 179 -15.26 8.93 22.54
CA LYS A 179 -14.90 7.78 23.41
C LYS A 179 -16.02 7.36 24.39
N ASP A 180 -16.87 8.32 24.80
CA ASP A 180 -17.97 8.10 25.74
C ASP A 180 -19.31 7.87 25.00
N LYS A 181 -19.31 7.78 23.66
CA LYS A 181 -20.46 7.42 22.85
C LYS A 181 -20.52 5.92 22.66
N ASP A 182 -21.72 5.39 22.57
CA ASP A 182 -21.95 3.98 22.27
C ASP A 182 -21.79 3.71 20.77
N ILE A 183 -20.53 3.73 20.30
CA ILE A 183 -20.17 3.51 18.90
C ILE A 183 -19.14 2.38 18.82
N VAL A 184 -19.46 1.34 18.07
CA VAL A 184 -18.55 0.27 17.71
C VAL A 184 -17.99 0.53 16.30
N TYR A 185 -16.66 0.56 16.18
CA TYR A 185 -15.96 0.77 14.91
C TYR A 185 -15.60 -0.59 14.32
N ILE A 186 -16.18 -0.92 13.18
CA ILE A 186 -15.99 -2.20 12.49
C ILE A 186 -15.23 -1.95 11.21
N TYR A 187 -14.12 -2.69 11.01
CA TYR A 187 -13.24 -2.60 9.84
C TYR A 187 -13.25 -3.92 9.10
N ILE A 188 -13.66 -3.90 7.84
CA ILE A 188 -13.77 -5.07 7.00
C ILE A 188 -12.75 -4.97 5.86
N ALA A 189 -11.85 -5.95 5.74
CA ALA A 189 -10.88 -6.06 4.67
C ALA A 189 -11.05 -7.38 3.92
N GLY A 190 -10.77 -7.37 2.62
CA GLY A 190 -10.81 -8.56 1.78
C GLY A 190 -9.45 -9.29 1.72
N GLU A 191 -9.43 -10.46 1.09
CA GLU A 191 -8.21 -11.26 0.84
C GLU A 191 -7.20 -10.56 -0.05
N ASN A 192 -7.61 -9.58 -0.84
CA ASN A 192 -6.72 -8.69 -1.61
C ASN A 192 -5.81 -7.82 -0.72
N SER A 193 -6.07 -7.80 0.58
CA SER A 193 -5.16 -7.31 1.61
C SER A 193 -4.35 -8.48 2.15
N PRO A 194 -3.02 -8.59 1.84
CA PRO A 194 -2.21 -9.69 2.34
C PRO A 194 -2.25 -9.76 3.88
N GLU A 195 -2.47 -10.96 4.42
CA GLU A 195 -2.77 -11.15 5.86
C GLU A 195 -1.67 -10.59 6.77
N GLY A 196 -0.41 -10.81 6.40
CA GLY A 196 0.73 -10.31 7.17
C GLY A 196 0.77 -8.78 7.21
N VAL A 197 0.54 -8.13 6.08
CA VAL A 197 0.47 -6.66 5.97
C VAL A 197 -0.71 -6.11 6.78
N TRP A 198 -1.88 -6.72 6.62
CA TRP A 198 -3.08 -6.37 7.35
C TRP A 198 -2.87 -6.47 8.87
N LYS A 199 -2.31 -7.57 9.37
CA LYS A 199 -1.97 -7.75 10.79
C LYS A 199 -0.98 -6.71 11.32
N ASN A 200 -0.06 -6.25 10.49
CA ASN A 200 0.91 -5.21 10.86
C ASN A 200 0.30 -3.80 10.90
N MET A 201 -0.79 -3.58 10.18
CA MET A 201 -1.44 -2.26 10.08
C MET A 201 -2.54 -2.04 11.12
N ILE A 202 -3.34 -3.07 11.43
CA ILE A 202 -4.51 -2.93 12.31
C ILE A 202 -4.21 -2.44 13.73
N PRO A 203 -3.03 -2.65 14.36
CA PRO A 203 -2.72 -2.06 15.66
C PRO A 203 -2.79 -0.53 15.70
N ASP A 204 -2.67 0.13 14.54
CA ASP A 204 -2.84 1.58 14.40
C ASP A 204 -4.32 2.00 14.23
N ILE A 205 -5.23 1.04 14.13
CA ILE A 205 -6.64 1.25 13.80
C ILE A 205 -7.51 0.56 14.87
N PRO A 206 -7.64 1.14 16.08
CA PRO A 206 -8.43 0.52 17.14
C PRO A 206 -9.90 0.28 16.72
N GLY A 207 -10.42 -0.92 16.98
CA GLY A 207 -11.77 -1.35 16.64
C GLY A 207 -11.85 -2.85 16.36
N GLU A 208 -12.97 -3.27 15.79
CA GLU A 208 -13.31 -4.65 15.51
C GLU A 208 -12.96 -5.00 14.06
N HIS A 209 -12.03 -5.93 13.84
CA HIS A 209 -11.48 -6.24 12.53
C HIS A 209 -11.95 -7.57 12.00
N PHE A 210 -12.44 -7.55 10.78
CA PHE A 210 -12.83 -8.74 10.03
C PHE A 210 -12.01 -8.80 8.73
N ARG A 211 -11.67 -10.02 8.32
CA ARG A 211 -11.06 -10.29 7.02
C ARG A 211 -11.89 -11.32 6.30
N ILE A 212 -12.52 -10.91 5.21
CA ILE A 212 -13.45 -11.73 4.41
C ILE A 212 -12.74 -12.29 3.18
N THR A 213 -13.27 -13.39 2.66
CA THR A 213 -12.76 -14.01 1.43
C THR A 213 -13.15 -13.21 0.19
N GLN A 214 -12.52 -13.50 -0.96
CA GLN A 214 -12.87 -12.86 -2.22
C GLN A 214 -14.31 -13.17 -2.65
N SER A 215 -14.82 -14.36 -2.33
CA SER A 215 -16.21 -14.74 -2.63
C SER A 215 -17.23 -14.02 -1.74
N GLN A 216 -16.80 -13.57 -0.57
CA GLN A 216 -17.61 -12.84 0.41
C GLN A 216 -17.55 -11.32 0.22
N TRP A 217 -16.67 -10.83 -0.66
CA TRP A 217 -16.53 -9.40 -0.97
C TRP A 217 -17.54 -8.96 -2.06
#